data_d2c60aa96259f16d191d976592a4d28f
#
_entry.id   d2c60aa96259f16d191d976592a4d28f
#
_cell.length_a   1.000
_cell.length_b   1.000
_cell.length_c   1.000
_cell.angle_alpha   90.00
_cell.angle_beta   90.00
_cell.angle_gamma   90.00
#
_symmetry.space_group_name_H-M   'P 1'
#
loop_
_entity.id
_entity.type
_entity.pdbx_description
1 polymer ?
#
loop_
_entity_poly.entity_id
_entity_poly.type
_entity_poly.pdbx_seq_one_letter_code
_entity_poly.pdbx_strand_id
1 'polypeptide(L)'
;MGPFSYRWWRRMAIACALVPTMAQAEFTVIYDNGNTQPIAPFLEAFESADDSPQQSPIPTKPQLGAADPKALLPIRSPGLTPGRVETRSHERPFTRPFFLIGSDARSRKWLQTHRNRLKEIGAVGMLVQADTVEDLRTTATLAEGLSILPASGSDIAQALGITHYPVLITPHGIEQ
;
A
#
# COMPACT_ATOMS: atom_id res chain seq x y z
N MET A 1 -79.63 -21.29 -19.20
CA MET A 1 -79.17 -22.13 -18.15
C MET A 1 -77.83 -21.58 -17.75
N GLY A 2 -77.72 -20.81 -16.86
CA GLY A 2 -77.71 -20.72 -15.46
C GLY A 2 -76.31 -20.31 -15.03
N PRO A 3 -76.24 -19.30 -14.16
CA PRO A 3 -74.99 -18.57 -13.89
C PRO A 3 -74.32 -19.15 -12.67
N PHE A 4 -73.02 -18.87 -12.46
CA PHE A 4 -72.54 -18.81 -11.12
C PHE A 4 -71.36 -17.85 -10.99
N SER A 5 -71.68 -16.79 -10.34
CA SER A 5 -70.77 -15.83 -9.73
C SER A 5 -70.01 -16.43 -8.57
N TYR A 6 -68.74 -16.19 -8.47
CA TYR A 6 -68.04 -16.21 -7.18
C TYR A 6 -67.11 -15.03 -7.04
N ARG A 7 -67.64 -13.96 -6.53
CA ARG A 7 -66.96 -12.95 -5.75
C ARG A 7 -66.69 -13.60 -4.40
N TRP A 8 -65.49 -13.68 -3.96
CA TRP A 8 -65.03 -13.60 -2.54
C TRP A 8 -63.65 -14.16 -2.47
N TRP A 9 -62.64 -13.32 -2.56
CA TRP A 9 -61.44 -13.57 -1.75
C TRP A 9 -60.92 -12.26 -1.19
N ARG A 10 -61.27 -12.13 -0.01
CA ARG A 10 -60.85 -11.39 1.14
C ARG A 10 -59.39 -10.97 1.10
N ARG A 11 -59.26 -9.68 1.24
CA ARG A 11 -58.07 -8.94 1.61
C ARG A 11 -57.37 -9.61 2.79
N MET A 12 -56.28 -10.28 2.57
CA MET A 12 -55.37 -10.72 3.62
C MET A 12 -54.19 -9.76 3.60
N ALA A 13 -54.25 -8.75 4.44
CA ALA A 13 -53.15 -7.85 4.72
C ALA A 13 -52.06 -8.63 5.47
N ILE A 14 -51.00 -9.01 4.79
CA ILE A 14 -49.80 -9.53 5.41
C ILE A 14 -49.04 -8.31 5.94
N ALA A 15 -49.15 -8.05 7.23
CA ALA A 15 -48.31 -7.12 7.94
C ALA A 15 -46.91 -7.78 8.06
N CYS A 16 -46.00 -7.39 7.15
CA CYS A 16 -44.57 -7.72 7.25
C CYS A 16 -43.99 -6.91 8.39
N ALA A 17 -43.89 -7.51 9.58
CA ALA A 17 -43.12 -6.92 10.67
C ALA A 17 -41.64 -6.89 10.31
N LEU A 18 -41.15 -5.72 9.92
CA LEU A 18 -39.72 -5.45 9.84
C LEU A 18 -39.15 -5.46 11.25
N VAL A 19 -38.50 -6.55 11.62
CA VAL A 19 -37.67 -6.61 12.82
C VAL A 19 -36.32 -6.02 12.42
N PRO A 20 -35.88 -4.89 13.00
CA PRO A 20 -34.53 -4.40 12.78
C PRO A 20 -33.56 -5.37 13.46
N THR A 21 -32.83 -6.14 12.67
CA THR A 21 -31.67 -6.86 13.15
C THR A 21 -30.58 -5.83 13.47
N MET A 22 -30.38 -5.57 14.75
CA MET A 22 -29.24 -4.85 15.26
C MET A 22 -28.00 -5.70 14.92
N ALA A 23 -27.26 -5.30 13.88
CA ALA A 23 -25.94 -5.85 13.61
C ALA A 23 -25.01 -5.39 14.74
N GLN A 24 -24.70 -6.27 15.67
CA GLN A 24 -23.64 -6.06 16.64
C GLN A 24 -22.32 -6.30 15.92
N ALA A 25 -21.58 -5.24 15.68
CA ALA A 25 -20.18 -5.34 15.24
C ALA A 25 -19.35 -5.80 16.45
N GLU A 26 -18.97 -7.06 16.45
CA GLU A 26 -18.03 -7.61 17.42
C GLU A 26 -16.62 -7.21 17.01
N PHE A 27 -15.97 -6.41 17.85
CA PHE A 27 -14.57 -6.03 17.63
C PHE A 27 -13.68 -7.23 17.93
N THR A 28 -13.15 -7.87 16.89
CA THR A 28 -12.17 -8.93 17.05
C THR A 28 -10.79 -8.31 17.25
N VAL A 29 -10.23 -8.48 18.43
CA VAL A 29 -8.82 -8.13 18.71
C VAL A 29 -7.93 -9.13 17.98
N ILE A 30 -7.24 -8.68 16.95
CA ILE A 30 -6.42 -9.55 16.06
C ILE A 30 -5.09 -9.95 16.73
N TYR A 31 -4.62 -9.15 17.68
CA TYR A 31 -3.38 -9.43 18.40
C TYR A 31 -3.35 -8.70 19.75
N ASP A 32 -3.26 -9.45 20.85
CA ASP A 32 -3.00 -8.94 22.19
C ASP A 32 -1.72 -9.61 22.71
N ASN A 33 -0.67 -8.83 22.88
CA ASN A 33 0.60 -9.28 23.43
C ASN A 33 0.68 -9.18 24.96
N GLY A 34 -0.46 -8.94 25.64
CA GLY A 34 -0.54 -8.79 27.10
C GLY A 34 0.02 -7.45 27.64
N ASN A 35 0.43 -6.53 26.76
CA ASN A 35 0.94 -5.20 27.14
C ASN A 35 -0.05 -4.07 26.83
N THR A 36 -1.32 -4.39 26.63
CA THR A 36 -2.38 -3.40 26.41
C THR A 36 -2.63 -2.62 27.70
N GLN A 37 -2.40 -1.32 27.68
CA GLN A 37 -2.76 -0.42 28.78
C GLN A 37 -4.20 0.07 28.59
N PRO A 38 -5.02 0.14 29.68
CA PRO A 38 -6.37 0.67 29.58
C PRO A 38 -6.34 2.10 29.06
N ILE A 39 -7.17 2.41 28.06
CA ILE A 39 -7.26 3.74 27.44
C ILE A 39 -7.97 4.77 28.34
N ALA A 40 -8.70 4.31 29.36
CA ALA A 40 -9.48 5.18 30.25
C ALA A 40 -8.68 6.35 30.86
N PRO A 41 -7.44 6.17 31.38
CA PRO A 41 -6.68 7.29 31.91
C PRO A 41 -6.32 8.36 30.88
N PHE A 42 -6.27 7.99 29.60
CA PHE A 42 -5.98 8.93 28.52
C PHE A 42 -7.22 9.69 28.08
N LEU A 43 -8.41 9.09 28.17
CA LEU A 43 -9.68 9.78 27.88
C LEU A 43 -10.00 10.84 28.92
N GLU A 44 -9.75 10.58 30.21
CA GLU A 44 -9.92 11.57 31.30
C GLU A 44 -9.04 12.81 31.10
N ALA A 45 -7.86 12.64 30.51
CA ALA A 45 -6.99 13.76 30.17
C ALA A 45 -7.54 14.65 29.03
N PHE A 46 -8.33 14.09 28.13
CA PHE A 46 -9.02 14.85 27.09
C PHE A 46 -10.28 15.56 27.59
N GLU A 47 -11.03 14.95 28.50
CA GLU A 47 -12.24 15.56 29.08
C GLU A 47 -11.89 16.72 30.03
N SER A 48 -10.72 16.67 30.65
CA SER A 48 -10.24 17.73 31.55
C SER A 48 -9.68 18.98 30.83
N ALA A 49 -9.54 18.93 29.51
CA ALA A 49 -8.96 20.02 28.70
C ALA A 49 -9.99 21.02 28.17
N ASP A 50 -11.27 20.85 28.49
CA ASP A 50 -12.36 21.62 27.83
C ASP A 50 -12.81 22.88 28.57
N ASP A 51 -12.10 23.36 29.60
CA ASP A 51 -12.52 24.54 30.37
C ASP A 51 -11.42 25.59 30.56
N SER A 52 -10.70 25.99 29.50
CA SER A 52 -9.92 27.23 29.50
C SER A 52 -9.80 27.77 28.07
N PRO A 53 -10.22 29.04 27.85
CA PRO A 53 -10.02 29.70 26.58
C PRO A 53 -8.57 30.21 26.47
N GLN A 54 -7.62 29.32 26.42
CA GLN A 54 -6.26 29.64 26.01
C GLN A 54 -6.18 29.39 24.52
N GLN A 55 -6.27 30.48 23.76
CA GLN A 55 -5.94 30.52 22.34
C GLN A 55 -4.47 30.11 22.17
N SER A 56 -4.21 28.84 22.27
CA SER A 56 -3.01 28.23 21.66
C SER A 56 -3.17 28.39 20.15
N PRO A 57 -2.13 28.81 19.42
CA PRO A 57 -2.20 28.89 17.97
C PRO A 57 -2.69 27.55 17.47
N ILE A 58 -3.81 27.55 16.74
CA ILE A 58 -4.39 26.39 16.08
C ILE A 58 -3.23 25.67 15.38
N PRO A 59 -2.86 24.45 15.78
CA PRO A 59 -1.89 23.72 15.00
C PRO A 59 -2.50 23.59 13.61
N THR A 60 -1.88 24.27 12.66
CA THR A 60 -2.13 24.08 11.23
C THR A 60 -2.37 22.60 11.06
N LYS A 61 -3.56 22.19 10.52
CA LYS A 61 -3.93 20.78 10.25
C LYS A 61 -2.65 19.99 10.06
N PRO A 62 -2.44 18.84 10.72
CA PRO A 62 -1.32 18.01 10.37
C PRO A 62 -1.47 17.74 8.88
N GLN A 63 -0.77 18.52 8.09
CA GLN A 63 -0.51 18.15 6.73
C GLN A 63 0.25 16.85 6.91
N LEU A 64 -0.31 15.75 6.45
CA LEU A 64 0.52 14.62 6.05
C LEU A 64 1.48 15.21 5.02
N GLY A 65 2.50 15.89 5.54
CA GLY A 65 3.56 16.46 4.73
C GLY A 65 4.18 15.28 4.01
N ALA A 66 4.36 15.41 2.72
CA ALA A 66 5.25 14.52 2.01
C ALA A 66 6.50 14.38 2.87
N ALA A 67 6.78 13.16 3.34
CA ALA A 67 7.94 12.90 4.20
C ALA A 67 9.14 13.56 3.55
N ASP A 68 9.91 14.33 4.32
CA ASP A 68 11.08 15.02 3.77
C ASP A 68 11.94 13.94 3.07
N PRO A 69 12.17 14.05 1.76
CA PRO A 69 12.96 13.06 1.03
C PRO A 69 14.34 12.81 1.68
N LYS A 70 14.87 13.79 2.40
CA LYS A 70 16.13 13.67 3.15
C LYS A 70 16.03 12.65 4.27
N ALA A 71 14.86 12.49 4.89
CA ALA A 71 14.67 11.55 5.98
C ALA A 71 14.72 10.08 5.51
N LEU A 72 14.58 9.84 4.20
CA LEU A 72 14.66 8.50 3.60
C LEU A 72 16.09 8.10 3.24
N LEU A 73 17.04 9.01 3.29
CA LEU A 73 18.40 8.79 2.82
C LEU A 73 19.38 8.51 3.97
N PRO A 74 20.39 7.68 3.71
CA PRO A 74 20.64 6.92 2.49
C PRO A 74 19.77 5.67 2.37
N ILE A 75 19.28 5.37 1.16
CA ILE A 75 18.61 4.10 0.88
C ILE A 75 19.65 3.05 0.62
N ARG A 76 19.58 1.94 1.33
CA ARG A 76 20.49 0.81 1.23
C ARG A 76 19.72 -0.50 1.23
N SER A 77 20.22 -1.42 0.42
CA SER A 77 19.74 -2.81 0.38
C SER A 77 20.92 -3.75 0.48
N PRO A 78 21.37 -4.08 1.69
CA PRO A 78 22.43 -5.06 1.89
C PRO A 78 22.17 -6.34 1.10
N GLY A 79 23.18 -6.86 0.43
CA GLY A 79 23.08 -8.04 -0.44
C GLY A 79 22.69 -7.75 -1.89
N LEU A 80 22.32 -6.49 -2.24
CA LEU A 80 22.04 -6.08 -3.60
C LEU A 80 23.14 -5.16 -4.14
N THR A 81 23.60 -5.42 -5.35
CA THR A 81 24.58 -4.59 -6.07
C THR A 81 24.17 -4.40 -7.53
N PRO A 82 24.65 -3.31 -8.19
CA PRO A 82 24.43 -3.16 -9.62
C PRO A 82 25.09 -4.32 -10.40
N GLY A 83 24.32 -5.01 -11.25
CA GLY A 83 24.89 -6.16 -11.96
C GLY A 83 23.98 -6.72 -13.04
N ARG A 84 24.39 -7.86 -13.60
CA ARG A 84 23.60 -8.62 -14.56
C ARG A 84 22.73 -9.63 -13.80
N VAL A 85 21.49 -9.75 -14.23
CA VAL A 85 20.55 -10.74 -13.69
C VAL A 85 20.24 -11.75 -14.78
N GLU A 86 20.34 -13.04 -14.45
CA GLU A 86 19.96 -14.11 -15.36
C GLU A 86 18.43 -14.30 -15.31
N THR A 87 17.86 -14.48 -16.51
CA THR A 87 16.44 -14.77 -16.64
C THR A 87 16.13 -16.15 -16.12
N ARG A 88 15.15 -16.24 -15.21
CA ARG A 88 14.70 -17.51 -14.62
C ARG A 88 13.27 -17.45 -14.16
N SER A 89 12.62 -18.59 -14.05
CA SER A 89 11.30 -18.70 -13.43
C SER A 89 11.38 -18.69 -11.90
N HIS A 90 10.25 -18.43 -11.26
CA HIS A 90 10.02 -18.60 -9.82
C HIS A 90 8.58 -19.08 -9.57
N GLU A 91 8.37 -19.70 -8.43
CA GLU A 91 7.05 -20.23 -8.04
C GLU A 91 6.28 -19.34 -7.05
N ARG A 92 6.78 -18.14 -6.77
CA ARG A 92 6.13 -17.24 -5.82
C ARG A 92 4.92 -16.56 -6.45
N PRO A 93 3.77 -16.50 -5.75
CA PRO A 93 2.53 -15.96 -6.27
C PRO A 93 2.50 -14.43 -6.22
N PHE A 94 3.22 -13.77 -7.12
CA PHE A 94 3.09 -12.32 -7.30
C PHE A 94 1.94 -12.04 -8.26
N THR A 95 1.02 -11.20 -7.83
CA THR A 95 -0.13 -10.82 -8.65
C THR A 95 0.17 -9.62 -9.55
N ARG A 96 1.19 -8.84 -9.21
CA ARG A 96 1.56 -7.62 -9.94
C ARG A 96 3.05 -7.61 -10.23
N PRO A 97 3.46 -7.24 -11.46
CA PRO A 97 4.86 -7.05 -11.77
C PRO A 97 5.47 -5.92 -10.95
N PHE A 98 6.73 -6.10 -10.54
CA PHE A 98 7.50 -5.05 -9.89
C PHE A 98 8.98 -5.12 -10.30
N PHE A 99 9.70 -4.01 -10.11
CA PHE A 99 11.09 -3.96 -10.48
C PHE A 99 11.94 -3.32 -9.38
N LEU A 100 13.19 -3.75 -9.28
CA LEU A 100 14.19 -3.19 -8.39
C LEU A 100 15.21 -2.40 -9.18
N ILE A 101 15.49 -1.18 -8.77
CA ILE A 101 16.50 -0.31 -9.40
C ILE A 101 17.31 0.43 -8.33
N GLY A 102 18.54 0.80 -8.68
CA GLY A 102 19.33 1.78 -7.94
C GLY A 102 19.38 3.14 -8.63
N SER A 103 20.13 4.07 -8.05
CA SER A 103 20.42 5.38 -8.63
C SER A 103 21.66 5.39 -9.56
N ASP A 104 22.27 4.23 -9.77
CA ASP A 104 23.47 4.08 -10.61
C ASP A 104 23.19 4.21 -12.11
N ALA A 105 24.26 4.39 -12.90
CA ALA A 105 24.15 4.59 -14.34
C ALA A 105 23.50 3.40 -15.10
N ARG A 106 23.72 2.15 -14.63
CA ARG A 106 23.11 0.95 -15.22
C ARG A 106 21.61 0.96 -15.03
N SER A 107 21.16 1.21 -13.80
CA SER A 107 19.74 1.32 -13.43
C SER A 107 19.03 2.43 -14.22
N ARG A 108 19.64 3.60 -14.31
CA ARG A 108 19.10 4.72 -15.10
C ARG A 108 18.95 4.37 -16.58
N LYS A 109 19.95 3.78 -17.19
CA LYS A 109 19.89 3.34 -18.60
C LYS A 109 18.83 2.27 -18.80
N TRP A 110 18.76 1.29 -17.92
CA TRP A 110 17.78 0.22 -17.97
C TRP A 110 16.35 0.78 -17.85
N LEU A 111 16.10 1.69 -16.90
CA LEU A 111 14.81 2.34 -16.72
C LEU A 111 14.38 3.11 -17.98
N GLN A 112 15.29 3.87 -18.60
CA GLN A 112 15.01 4.58 -19.86
C GLN A 112 14.61 3.62 -20.98
N THR A 113 15.31 2.48 -21.09
CA THR A 113 15.05 1.49 -22.14
C THR A 113 13.72 0.78 -21.94
N HIS A 114 13.36 0.43 -20.69
CA HIS A 114 12.22 -0.42 -20.40
C HIS A 114 10.98 0.34 -19.93
N ARG A 115 11.06 1.67 -19.75
CA ARG A 115 9.99 2.50 -19.20
C ARG A 115 8.62 2.26 -19.84
N ASN A 116 8.53 2.20 -21.15
CA ASN A 116 7.26 2.03 -21.85
C ASN A 116 6.66 0.65 -21.56
N ARG A 117 7.46 -0.41 -21.60
CA ARG A 117 7.02 -1.77 -21.24
C ARG A 117 6.57 -1.85 -19.78
N LEU A 118 7.33 -1.23 -18.86
CA LEU A 118 6.96 -1.21 -17.44
C LEU A 118 5.64 -0.51 -17.18
N LYS A 119 5.34 0.58 -17.91
CA LYS A 119 4.04 1.25 -17.87
C LYS A 119 2.93 0.35 -18.41
N GLU A 120 3.15 -0.27 -19.55
CA GLU A 120 2.18 -1.13 -20.22
C GLU A 120 1.75 -2.30 -19.34
N ILE A 121 2.68 -2.95 -18.66
CA ILE A 121 2.40 -4.07 -17.74
C ILE A 121 1.97 -3.62 -16.34
N GLY A 122 1.90 -2.32 -16.09
CA GLY A 122 1.53 -1.76 -14.79
C GLY A 122 2.50 -2.09 -13.66
N ALA A 123 3.80 -2.20 -13.97
CA ALA A 123 4.82 -2.53 -12.97
C ALA A 123 5.03 -1.40 -11.96
N VAL A 124 5.32 -1.77 -10.72
CA VAL A 124 5.69 -0.84 -9.63
C VAL A 124 7.17 -0.96 -9.35
N GLY A 125 7.85 0.17 -9.21
CA GLY A 125 9.28 0.22 -8.91
C GLY A 125 9.59 0.29 -7.43
N MET A 126 10.73 -0.26 -7.06
CA MET A 126 11.38 -0.05 -5.78
C MET A 126 12.78 0.50 -6.02
N LEU A 127 13.06 1.71 -5.49
CA LEU A 127 14.40 2.28 -5.50
C LEU A 127 15.16 1.74 -4.30
N VAL A 128 16.06 0.79 -4.55
CA VAL A 128 16.76 0.01 -3.52
C VAL A 128 18.11 0.59 -3.11
N GLN A 129 18.59 1.60 -3.84
CA GLN A 129 19.82 2.32 -3.52
C GLN A 129 19.72 3.77 -3.99
N ALA A 130 19.97 4.71 -3.09
CA ALA A 130 20.18 6.13 -3.39
C ALA A 130 20.94 6.78 -2.24
N ASP A 131 21.84 7.69 -2.55
CA ASP A 131 22.70 8.36 -1.57
C ASP A 131 22.24 9.79 -1.29
N THR A 132 21.70 10.45 -2.30
CA THR A 132 21.41 11.87 -2.27
C THR A 132 19.99 12.20 -2.71
N VAL A 133 19.52 13.39 -2.35
CA VAL A 133 18.23 13.91 -2.84
C VAL A 133 18.23 14.05 -4.36
N GLU A 134 19.38 14.34 -4.95
CA GLU A 134 19.53 14.45 -6.39
C GLU A 134 19.35 13.09 -7.09
N ASP A 135 19.80 12.01 -6.47
CA ASP A 135 19.52 10.64 -6.95
C ASP A 135 18.02 10.36 -6.99
N LEU A 136 17.29 10.76 -5.92
CA LEU A 136 15.83 10.62 -5.88
C LEU A 136 15.15 11.42 -6.98
N ARG A 137 15.55 12.69 -7.17
CA ARG A 137 14.99 13.56 -8.21
C ARG A 137 15.24 13.04 -9.60
N THR A 138 16.48 12.66 -9.87
CA THR A 138 16.89 12.11 -11.18
C THR A 138 16.09 10.84 -11.49
N THR A 139 15.98 9.93 -10.51
CA THR A 139 15.20 8.70 -10.69
C THR A 139 13.72 9.00 -10.91
N ALA A 140 13.14 9.93 -10.15
CA ALA A 140 11.74 10.34 -10.31
C ALA A 140 11.47 10.94 -11.70
N THR A 141 12.38 11.78 -12.21
CA THR A 141 12.28 12.36 -13.56
C THR A 141 12.34 11.28 -14.64
N LEU A 142 13.28 10.33 -14.53
CA LEU A 142 13.41 9.23 -15.49
C LEU A 142 12.20 8.26 -15.43
N ALA A 143 11.60 8.14 -14.26
CA ALA A 143 10.47 7.25 -14.01
C ALA A 143 9.11 7.83 -14.44
N GLU A 144 9.07 9.02 -14.99
CA GLU A 144 7.83 9.73 -15.34
C GLU A 144 6.69 8.81 -15.76
N GLY A 145 5.59 8.81 -14.98
CA GLY A 145 4.43 7.96 -15.17
C GLY A 145 4.55 6.51 -14.64
N LEU A 146 5.63 6.19 -13.92
CA LEU A 146 5.77 4.97 -13.13
C LEU A 146 5.69 5.29 -11.64
N SER A 147 5.07 4.41 -10.85
CA SER A 147 5.13 4.48 -9.39
C SER A 147 6.44 3.86 -8.91
N ILE A 148 7.29 4.61 -8.23
CA ILE A 148 8.52 4.11 -7.61
C ILE A 148 8.52 4.46 -6.13
N LEU A 149 8.76 3.47 -5.29
CA LEU A 149 8.83 3.61 -3.84
C LEU A 149 10.30 3.46 -3.39
N PRO A 150 10.87 4.47 -2.70
CA PRO A 150 12.18 4.32 -2.06
C PRO A 150 12.05 3.40 -0.84
N ALA A 151 12.72 2.25 -0.88
CA ALA A 151 12.71 1.28 0.22
C ALA A 151 13.87 0.28 0.10
N SER A 152 14.21 -0.39 1.22
CA SER A 152 15.14 -1.53 1.17
C SER A 152 14.48 -2.71 0.44
N GLY A 153 15.21 -3.29 -0.51
CA GLY A 153 14.82 -4.49 -1.24
C GLY A 153 15.46 -5.78 -0.72
N SER A 154 16.19 -5.73 0.41
CA SER A 154 16.96 -6.88 0.91
C SER A 154 16.12 -8.12 1.16
N ASP A 155 14.96 -8.00 1.81
CA ASP A 155 14.10 -9.14 2.13
C ASP A 155 13.53 -9.80 0.88
N ILE A 156 13.08 -8.99 -0.06
CA ILE A 156 12.57 -9.46 -1.36
C ILE A 156 13.68 -10.15 -2.14
N ALA A 157 14.85 -9.52 -2.19
CA ALA A 157 16.01 -10.04 -2.89
C ALA A 157 16.46 -11.39 -2.29
N GLN A 158 16.56 -11.48 -0.98
CA GLN A 158 16.90 -12.72 -0.28
C GLN A 158 15.86 -13.82 -0.56
N ALA A 159 14.57 -13.47 -0.45
CA ALA A 159 13.47 -14.40 -0.68
C ALA A 159 13.41 -14.95 -2.11
N LEU A 160 13.90 -14.18 -3.09
CA LEU A 160 13.98 -14.55 -4.51
C LEU A 160 15.37 -15.02 -4.95
N GLY A 161 16.37 -14.99 -4.08
CA GLY A 161 17.75 -15.29 -4.43
C GLY A 161 18.32 -14.34 -5.48
N ILE A 162 17.93 -13.06 -5.42
CA ILE A 162 18.43 -11.98 -6.28
C ILE A 162 19.58 -11.27 -5.57
N THR A 163 20.69 -11.09 -6.27
CA THR A 163 21.87 -10.38 -5.74
C THR A 163 22.19 -9.12 -6.51
N HIS A 164 21.55 -8.94 -7.65
CA HIS A 164 21.82 -7.81 -8.54
C HIS A 164 20.54 -7.08 -8.97
N TYR A 165 20.70 -5.78 -9.28
CA TYR A 165 19.71 -4.93 -9.91
C TYR A 165 20.36 -4.19 -11.10
N PRO A 166 19.62 -3.60 -12.07
CA PRO A 166 18.17 -3.57 -12.19
C PRO A 166 17.58 -4.93 -12.56
N VAL A 167 16.34 -5.18 -12.13
CA VAL A 167 15.65 -6.45 -12.38
C VAL A 167 14.14 -6.24 -12.39
N LEU A 168 13.45 -6.92 -13.29
CA LEU A 168 11.99 -7.01 -13.34
C LEU A 168 11.55 -8.37 -12.83
N ILE A 169 10.61 -8.38 -11.90
CA ILE A 169 9.95 -9.55 -11.35
C ILE A 169 8.51 -9.53 -11.84
N THR A 170 8.15 -10.55 -12.60
CA THR A 170 6.80 -10.78 -13.13
C THR A 170 6.16 -11.94 -12.38
N PRO A 171 4.84 -12.21 -12.54
CA PRO A 171 4.23 -13.41 -11.99
C PRO A 171 4.87 -14.73 -12.48
N HIS A 172 5.59 -14.70 -13.59
CA HIS A 172 6.12 -15.89 -14.23
C HIS A 172 7.64 -16.03 -14.10
N GLY A 173 8.37 -14.98 -13.77
CA GLY A 173 9.81 -15.04 -13.71
C GLY A 173 10.51 -13.73 -13.38
N ILE A 174 11.81 -13.83 -13.38
CA ILE A 174 12.78 -12.76 -13.12
C ILE A 174 13.51 -12.49 -14.42
N GLU A 175 13.60 -11.23 -14.84
CA GLU A 175 14.25 -10.82 -16.10
C GLU A 175 14.92 -9.44 -15.97
N GLN A 176 15.83 -9.12 -16.91
CA GLN A 176 16.54 -7.83 -16.91
C GLN A 176 16.40 -7.13 -18.27
#